data_ce7a92006228267d2e109d4c04db7e97
#
_entry.id   ce7a92006228267d2e109d4c04db7e97
#
_cell.length_a   1.000
_cell.length_b   1.000
_cell.length_c   1.000
_cell.angle_alpha   90.00
_cell.angle_beta   90.00
_cell.angle_gamma   90.00
#
_symmetry.space_group_name_H-M   'P 1'
#
loop_
_entity.id
_entity.type
_entity.pdbx_description
1 polymer ?
#
loop_
_entity_poly.entity_id
_entity_poly.type
_entity_poly.pdbx_seq_one_letter_code
_entity_poly.pdbx_strand_id
1 'polypeptide(L)'
;MNIKTFAITACIVGNLLFCTQTSAQDIITVHDSITNSDEEFDLPEGMTFAEDSLLRQWQNKNYLYPDTTCENPNFNPTYSVDIYQDRLRRLLTVMEMPYNQVVQKFIDQYSNRLRRSVSIMLGAGNFYMPLFEEALDHYNLPLELKYLPVIESALNPTAKSRVGATGLWQFMLPTAKRYDLEVNSLIDERCDPYKSTW
;
A
#
# COMPACT_ATOMS: atom_id res chain seq x y z
N MET A 1 20.96 -53.54 52.22
CA MET A 1 19.73 -53.69 51.42
C MET A 1 19.64 -52.41 50.54
N ASN A 2 19.94 -52.59 49.29
CA ASN A 2 20.26 -51.50 48.35
C ASN A 2 19.00 -50.84 47.78
N ILE A 3 18.93 -49.54 47.88
CA ILE A 3 17.98 -48.75 47.11
C ILE A 3 18.78 -47.98 46.08
N LYS A 4 18.64 -48.37 44.81
CA LYS A 4 19.27 -47.77 43.67
C LYS A 4 18.50 -46.53 43.31
N THR A 5 19.19 -45.43 43.42
CA THR A 5 18.71 -44.10 42.90
C THR A 5 18.77 -44.10 41.40
N PHE A 6 17.64 -44.08 40.76
CA PHE A 6 17.52 -43.87 39.31
C PHE A 6 17.56 -42.36 39.02
N ALA A 7 18.68 -41.94 38.51
CA ALA A 7 18.79 -40.60 37.95
C ALA A 7 18.12 -40.59 36.58
N ILE A 8 16.96 -39.95 36.47
CA ILE A 8 16.29 -39.65 35.18
C ILE A 8 16.93 -38.39 34.66
N THR A 9 17.85 -38.56 33.75
CA THR A 9 18.35 -37.43 32.93
C THR A 9 17.27 -37.10 31.90
N ALA A 10 16.46 -36.11 32.23
CA ALA A 10 15.54 -35.53 31.25
C ALA A 10 16.34 -34.67 30.25
N CYS A 11 16.63 -35.24 29.10
CA CYS A 11 17.02 -34.48 27.93
C CYS A 11 15.84 -33.59 27.51
N ILE A 12 15.85 -32.36 27.96
CA ILE A 12 15.00 -31.28 27.36
C ILE A 12 15.66 -30.93 26.04
N VAL A 13 15.27 -31.65 24.99
CA VAL A 13 15.48 -31.17 23.63
C VAL A 13 14.51 -30.01 23.43
N GLY A 14 15.02 -28.80 23.67
CA GLY A 14 14.33 -27.60 23.33
C GLY A 14 14.21 -27.49 21.80
N ASN A 15 13.09 -27.98 21.28
CA ASN A 15 12.64 -27.60 19.96
C ASN A 15 12.34 -26.11 20.02
N LEU A 16 13.35 -25.31 19.73
CA LEU A 16 13.17 -23.95 19.24
C LEU A 16 12.47 -24.07 17.88
N LEU A 17 11.16 -24.21 17.93
CA LEU A 17 10.30 -23.84 16.82
C LEU A 17 10.55 -22.34 16.58
N PHE A 18 11.51 -22.06 15.72
CA PHE A 18 11.51 -20.80 15.01
C PHE A 18 10.19 -20.77 14.23
N CYS A 19 9.18 -20.20 14.83
CA CYS A 19 8.02 -19.72 14.12
C CYS A 19 8.54 -18.58 13.23
N THR A 20 9.03 -18.94 12.05
CA THR A 20 9.15 -17.99 10.97
C THR A 20 7.72 -17.54 10.73
N GLN A 21 7.38 -16.35 11.23
CA GLN A 21 6.24 -15.63 10.74
C GLN A 21 6.52 -15.37 9.26
N THR A 22 6.12 -16.29 8.42
CA THR A 22 5.87 -16.01 7.03
C THR A 22 4.72 -15.00 7.07
N SER A 23 5.07 -13.73 6.92
CA SER A 23 4.12 -12.70 6.58
C SER A 23 3.45 -13.16 5.29
N ALA A 24 2.28 -13.78 5.43
CA ALA A 24 1.44 -14.07 4.28
C ALA A 24 1.07 -12.71 3.69
N GLN A 25 1.29 -12.51 2.41
CA GLN A 25 0.61 -11.44 1.69
C GLN A 25 -0.87 -11.65 1.97
N ASP A 26 -1.56 -10.61 2.39
CA ASP A 26 -3.01 -10.66 2.48
C ASP A 26 -3.56 -10.69 1.04
N ILE A 27 -3.57 -11.90 0.50
CA ILE A 27 -4.17 -12.19 -0.80
C ILE A 27 -5.67 -12.07 -0.62
N ILE A 28 -6.25 -11.16 -1.34
CA ILE A 28 -7.68 -10.93 -1.33
C ILE A 28 -8.30 -11.72 -2.45
N THR A 29 -8.99 -12.79 -2.11
CA THR A 29 -9.87 -13.51 -3.04
C THR A 29 -11.18 -12.75 -3.18
N VAL A 30 -11.47 -12.26 -4.37
CA VAL A 30 -12.77 -11.68 -4.73
C VAL A 30 -13.55 -12.70 -5.52
N HIS A 31 -14.65 -13.20 -4.92
CA HIS A 31 -15.57 -14.08 -5.63
C HIS A 31 -16.37 -13.27 -6.67
N ASP A 32 -16.13 -13.54 -7.94
CA ASP A 32 -16.93 -12.95 -9.01
C ASP A 32 -18.18 -13.83 -9.25
N SER A 33 -19.32 -13.33 -8.82
CA SER A 33 -20.62 -13.99 -8.98
C SER A 33 -21.09 -14.10 -10.46
N ILE A 34 -20.45 -13.39 -11.38
CA ILE A 34 -20.79 -13.40 -12.81
C ILE A 34 -19.98 -14.47 -13.54
N THR A 35 -18.70 -14.59 -13.23
CA THR A 35 -17.81 -15.57 -13.88
C THR A 35 -17.62 -16.85 -13.08
N ASN A 36 -18.10 -16.87 -11.82
CA ASN A 36 -17.92 -17.96 -10.86
C ASN A 36 -16.43 -18.35 -10.67
N SER A 37 -15.54 -17.37 -10.79
CA SER A 37 -14.10 -17.49 -10.59
C SER A 37 -13.65 -16.64 -9.41
N ASP A 38 -12.76 -17.19 -8.60
CA ASP A 38 -12.06 -16.45 -7.57
C ASP A 38 -10.85 -15.76 -8.20
N GLU A 39 -10.82 -14.44 -8.19
CA GLU A 39 -9.65 -13.69 -8.63
C GLU A 39 -8.87 -13.22 -7.41
N GLU A 40 -7.59 -13.48 -7.45
CA GLU A 40 -6.64 -13.13 -6.42
C GLU A 40 -6.00 -11.77 -6.77
N PHE A 41 -6.18 -10.78 -5.89
CA PHE A 41 -5.58 -9.46 -6.05
C PHE A 41 -4.56 -9.22 -4.96
N ASP A 42 -3.35 -8.88 -5.36
CA ASP A 42 -2.33 -8.41 -4.43
C ASP A 42 -2.67 -6.98 -3.97
N LEU A 43 -2.65 -6.78 -2.65
CA LEU A 43 -2.73 -5.44 -2.07
C LEU A 43 -1.40 -4.71 -2.24
N PRO A 44 -1.42 -3.38 -2.44
CA PRO A 44 -0.21 -2.58 -2.36
C PRO A 44 0.55 -2.85 -1.06
N GLU A 45 1.87 -2.99 -1.16
CA GLU A 45 2.74 -3.37 -0.03
C GLU A 45 2.55 -2.49 1.21
N GLY A 46 2.27 -1.20 1.00
CA GLY A 46 1.99 -0.27 2.09
C GLY A 46 0.67 -0.48 2.81
N MET A 47 -0.27 -1.22 2.23
CA MET A 47 -1.57 -1.47 2.85
C MET A 47 -1.54 -2.63 3.84
N THR A 48 -0.64 -3.59 3.68
CA THR A 48 -0.60 -4.80 4.51
C THR A 48 0.09 -4.62 5.85
N PHE A 49 1.09 -3.72 5.93
CA PHE A 49 1.96 -3.60 7.10
C PHE A 49 1.83 -2.33 7.91
N ALA A 50 1.18 -1.31 7.40
CA ALA A 50 1.31 0.03 7.97
C ALA A 50 -0.01 0.74 8.27
N GLU A 51 -1.17 0.07 8.16
CA GLU A 51 -2.45 0.71 8.48
C GLU A 51 -2.44 1.35 9.86
N ASP A 52 -1.95 0.62 10.87
CA ASP A 52 -1.84 1.14 12.23
C ASP A 52 -0.79 2.24 12.38
N SER A 53 0.32 2.14 11.65
CA SER A 53 1.38 3.15 11.64
C SER A 53 0.92 4.43 10.93
N LEU A 54 0.27 4.30 9.77
CA LEU A 54 -0.32 5.42 9.04
C LEU A 54 -1.43 6.09 9.84
N LEU A 55 -2.28 5.30 10.50
CA LEU A 55 -3.32 5.82 11.39
C LEU A 55 -2.74 6.59 12.57
N ARG A 56 -1.68 6.09 13.20
CA ARG A 56 -1.01 6.79 14.31
C ARG A 56 -0.37 8.10 13.85
N GLN A 57 0.28 8.10 12.69
CA GLN A 57 0.83 9.33 12.11
C GLN A 57 -0.28 10.34 11.80
N TRP A 58 -1.42 9.86 11.37
CA TRP A 58 -2.61 10.66 11.07
C TRP A 58 -3.30 11.21 12.31
N GLN A 59 -3.49 10.38 13.32
CA GLN A 59 -4.06 10.79 14.60
C GLN A 59 -3.24 11.85 15.31
N ASN A 60 -1.92 11.87 15.09
CA ASN A 60 -1.02 12.88 15.64
C ASN A 60 -1.06 14.21 14.86
N LYS A 61 -1.65 14.24 13.68
CA LYS A 61 -1.85 15.47 12.92
C LYS A 61 -3.23 16.04 13.23
N ASN A 62 -3.29 16.99 14.17
CA ASN A 62 -4.50 17.72 14.58
C ASN A 62 -5.13 18.61 13.47
N TYR A 63 -4.91 18.27 12.18
CA TYR A 63 -5.35 19.11 11.05
C TYR A 63 -6.67 18.71 10.44
N LEU A 64 -7.21 17.57 10.84
CA LEU A 64 -8.44 17.07 10.25
C LEU A 64 -9.57 17.20 11.23
N TYR A 65 -10.29 18.27 11.07
CA TYR A 65 -11.63 18.34 11.60
C TYR A 65 -12.47 17.35 10.76
N PRO A 66 -13.15 16.39 11.42
CA PRO A 66 -14.06 15.51 10.70
C PRO A 66 -15.10 16.38 9.98
N ASP A 67 -15.32 16.10 8.71
CA ASP A 67 -16.43 16.72 7.98
C ASP A 67 -17.75 16.25 8.58
N THR A 68 -18.34 17.09 9.41
CA THR A 68 -19.62 16.83 10.08
C THR A 68 -20.81 17.03 9.16
N THR A 69 -20.60 17.52 7.93
CA THR A 69 -21.65 17.72 6.94
C THR A 69 -21.97 16.45 6.16
N CYS A 70 -21.14 15.40 6.28
CA CYS A 70 -21.37 14.12 5.64
C CYS A 70 -22.48 13.35 6.36
N GLU A 71 -23.68 13.29 5.79
CA GLU A 71 -24.85 12.63 6.38
C GLU A 71 -24.64 11.12 6.57
N ASN A 72 -23.87 10.47 5.69
CA ASN A 72 -23.59 9.04 5.81
C ASN A 72 -22.15 8.71 5.37
N PRO A 73 -21.18 8.72 6.29
CA PRO A 73 -19.76 8.51 5.98
C PRO A 73 -19.45 7.09 5.50
N ASN A 74 -20.35 6.14 5.68
CA ASN A 74 -20.17 4.74 5.29
C ASN A 74 -20.90 4.37 3.99
N PHE A 75 -21.57 5.32 3.36
CA PHE A 75 -22.28 5.09 2.12
C PHE A 75 -21.42 5.47 0.90
N ASN A 76 -21.19 4.52 0.02
CA ASN A 76 -20.65 4.76 -1.30
C ASN A 76 -21.73 4.49 -2.34
N PRO A 77 -22.12 5.50 -3.12
CA PRO A 77 -23.08 5.29 -4.19
C PRO A 77 -22.43 4.40 -5.29
N THR A 78 -23.17 3.40 -5.72
CA THR A 78 -22.83 2.63 -6.91
C THR A 78 -23.44 3.30 -8.13
N TYR A 79 -22.68 3.41 -9.20
CA TYR A 79 -23.11 4.03 -10.45
C TYR A 79 -23.20 3.02 -11.56
N SER A 80 -24.00 3.33 -12.59
CA SER A 80 -24.02 2.53 -13.82
C SER A 80 -22.69 2.65 -14.57
N VAL A 81 -22.41 1.66 -15.41
CA VAL A 81 -21.20 1.62 -16.26
C VAL A 81 -21.05 2.89 -17.10
N ASP A 82 -22.14 3.40 -17.64
CA ASP A 82 -22.13 4.60 -18.47
C ASP A 82 -21.62 5.82 -17.72
N ILE A 83 -21.95 5.94 -16.43
CA ILE A 83 -21.48 7.05 -15.57
C ILE A 83 -19.98 6.93 -15.33
N TYR A 84 -19.46 5.72 -15.07
CA TYR A 84 -18.03 5.52 -14.91
C TYR A 84 -17.26 5.82 -16.20
N GLN A 85 -17.77 5.35 -17.36
CA GLN A 85 -17.18 5.65 -18.66
C GLN A 85 -17.18 7.16 -18.96
N ASP A 86 -18.28 7.84 -18.69
CA ASP A 86 -18.37 9.28 -18.90
C ASP A 86 -17.40 10.04 -17.97
N ARG A 87 -17.29 9.68 -16.72
CA ARG A 87 -16.33 10.25 -15.76
C ARG A 87 -14.88 10.05 -16.22
N LEU A 88 -14.50 8.84 -16.64
CA LEU A 88 -13.16 8.57 -17.14
C LEU A 88 -12.82 9.37 -18.40
N ARG A 89 -13.78 9.52 -19.34
CA ARG A 89 -13.60 10.33 -20.55
C ARG A 89 -13.43 11.82 -20.27
N ARG A 90 -13.99 12.31 -19.17
CA ARG A 90 -13.88 13.72 -18.78
C ARG A 90 -12.59 14.03 -18.01
N LEU A 91 -11.83 13.04 -17.63
CA LEU A 91 -10.52 13.28 -17.03
C LEU A 91 -9.60 13.91 -18.09
N LEU A 92 -9.03 15.06 -17.76
CA LEU A 92 -8.03 15.72 -18.58
C LEU A 92 -6.68 15.05 -18.37
N THR A 93 -6.49 13.89 -18.98
CA THR A 93 -5.29 13.07 -18.83
C THR A 93 -4.57 12.94 -20.16
N VAL A 94 -3.23 12.86 -20.12
CA VAL A 94 -2.41 12.54 -21.30
C VAL A 94 -2.49 11.04 -21.60
N MET A 95 -2.58 10.24 -20.56
CA MET A 95 -2.74 8.79 -20.69
C MET A 95 -4.20 8.43 -20.90
N GLU A 96 -4.47 7.54 -21.86
CA GLU A 96 -5.83 7.04 -22.06
C GLU A 96 -6.30 6.24 -20.85
N MET A 97 -7.51 6.52 -20.37
CA MET A 97 -8.16 5.84 -19.25
C MET A 97 -9.35 5.00 -19.73
N PRO A 98 -9.09 3.84 -20.37
CA PRO A 98 -10.17 3.00 -20.87
C PRO A 98 -10.91 2.34 -19.71
N TYR A 99 -12.24 2.28 -19.80
CA TYR A 99 -13.05 1.47 -18.91
C TYR A 99 -13.11 0.03 -19.38
N ASN A 100 -12.88 -0.89 -18.46
CA ASN A 100 -13.09 -2.33 -18.65
C ASN A 100 -13.47 -3.00 -17.31
N GLN A 101 -13.73 -4.30 -17.32
CA GLN A 101 -14.11 -5.05 -16.12
C GLN A 101 -13.03 -5.01 -15.02
N VAL A 102 -11.75 -5.00 -15.40
CA VAL A 102 -10.64 -4.91 -14.43
C VAL A 102 -10.67 -3.55 -13.74
N VAL A 103 -10.85 -2.46 -14.50
CA VAL A 103 -10.99 -1.12 -13.94
C VAL A 103 -12.19 -1.05 -12.99
N GLN A 104 -13.32 -1.67 -13.35
CA GLN A 104 -14.49 -1.71 -12.46
C GLN A 104 -14.17 -2.41 -11.13
N LYS A 105 -13.49 -3.56 -11.17
CA LYS A 105 -13.08 -4.27 -9.95
C LYS A 105 -12.22 -3.39 -9.04
N PHE A 106 -11.25 -2.66 -9.61
CA PHE A 106 -10.44 -1.71 -8.83
C PHE A 106 -11.28 -0.56 -8.28
N ILE A 107 -12.20 0.01 -9.06
CA ILE A 107 -13.12 1.04 -8.56
C ILE A 107 -13.89 0.51 -7.35
N ASP A 108 -14.47 -0.68 -7.44
CA ASP A 108 -15.25 -1.28 -6.36
C ASP A 108 -14.37 -1.61 -5.15
N GLN A 109 -13.16 -2.10 -5.37
CA GLN A 109 -12.21 -2.40 -4.32
C GLN A 109 -11.83 -1.14 -3.53
N TYR A 110 -11.41 -0.08 -4.21
CA TYR A 110 -10.96 1.16 -3.57
C TYR A 110 -12.12 1.96 -2.96
N SER A 111 -13.31 1.95 -3.59
CA SER A 111 -14.46 2.68 -3.08
C SER A 111 -15.16 1.99 -1.91
N ASN A 112 -15.11 0.66 -1.82
CA ASN A 112 -15.81 -0.11 -0.78
C ASN A 112 -14.85 -0.73 0.22
N ARG A 113 -14.11 -1.76 -0.20
CA ARG A 113 -13.32 -2.58 0.69
C ARG A 113 -12.15 -1.83 1.32
N LEU A 114 -11.43 -1.06 0.52
CA LEU A 114 -10.26 -0.30 0.94
C LEU A 114 -10.60 1.14 1.35
N ARG A 115 -11.86 1.45 1.60
CA ARG A 115 -12.32 2.81 1.91
C ARG A 115 -11.52 3.48 3.02
N ARG A 116 -11.20 2.75 4.10
CA ARG A 116 -10.39 3.27 5.21
C ARG A 116 -8.97 3.60 4.74
N SER A 117 -8.34 2.70 4.01
CA SER A 117 -7.00 2.93 3.44
C SER A 117 -7.00 4.09 2.44
N VAL A 118 -8.05 4.19 1.61
CA VAL A 118 -8.23 5.32 0.69
C VAL A 118 -8.33 6.64 1.43
N SER A 119 -9.06 6.70 2.55
CA SER A 119 -9.13 7.91 3.37
C SER A 119 -7.76 8.35 3.89
N ILE A 120 -6.93 7.40 4.32
CA ILE A 120 -5.55 7.66 4.75
C ILE A 120 -4.69 8.14 3.57
N MET A 121 -4.78 7.46 2.42
CA MET A 121 -4.04 7.84 1.22
C MET A 121 -4.44 9.23 0.70
N LEU A 122 -5.72 9.59 0.75
CA LEU A 122 -6.17 10.94 0.39
C LEU A 122 -5.54 12.00 1.29
N GLY A 123 -5.44 11.74 2.60
CA GLY A 123 -4.75 12.64 3.52
C GLY A 123 -3.25 12.72 3.27
N ALA A 124 -2.58 11.59 3.10
CA ALA A 124 -1.15 11.55 2.74
C ALA A 124 -0.91 12.21 1.37
N GLY A 125 -1.84 12.06 0.43
CA GLY A 125 -1.80 12.67 -0.88
C GLY A 125 -1.71 14.20 -0.83
N ASN A 126 -2.41 14.85 0.10
CA ASN A 126 -2.30 16.31 0.27
C ASN A 126 -0.87 16.77 0.57
N PHE A 127 -0.05 15.88 1.12
CA PHE A 127 1.35 16.17 1.44
C PHE A 127 2.29 15.78 0.29
N TYR A 128 2.10 14.61 -0.32
CA TYR A 128 3.06 14.07 -1.29
C TYR A 128 2.75 14.45 -2.74
N MET A 129 1.47 14.62 -3.12
CA MET A 129 1.10 14.89 -4.51
C MET A 129 1.75 16.16 -5.09
N PRO A 130 1.87 17.30 -4.35
CA PRO A 130 2.56 18.48 -4.88
C PRO A 130 4.03 18.21 -5.22
N LEU A 131 4.73 17.40 -4.41
CA LEU A 131 6.12 17.02 -4.68
C LEU A 131 6.23 16.19 -5.97
N PHE A 132 5.32 15.23 -6.14
CA PHE A 132 5.31 14.39 -7.35
C PHE A 132 4.97 15.20 -8.59
N GLU A 133 3.98 16.10 -8.50
CA GLU A 133 3.58 16.97 -9.60
C GLU A 133 4.73 17.87 -10.04
N GLU A 134 5.46 18.47 -9.10
CA GLU A 134 6.61 19.32 -9.39
C GLU A 134 7.70 18.54 -10.14
N ALA A 135 8.04 17.35 -9.68
CA ALA A 135 9.04 16.51 -10.33
C ALA A 135 8.59 16.04 -11.72
N LEU A 136 7.34 15.58 -11.85
CA LEU A 136 6.79 15.12 -13.13
C LEU A 136 6.73 16.25 -14.16
N ASP A 137 6.33 17.45 -13.76
CA ASP A 137 6.30 18.63 -14.62
C ASP A 137 7.71 19.03 -15.07
N HIS A 138 8.67 19.03 -14.14
CA HIS A 138 10.08 19.31 -14.44
C HIS A 138 10.65 18.39 -15.52
N TYR A 139 10.31 17.10 -15.47
CA TYR A 139 10.77 16.11 -16.45
C TYR A 139 9.84 15.94 -17.65
N ASN A 140 8.80 16.74 -17.78
CA ASN A 140 7.76 16.67 -18.83
C ASN A 140 7.12 15.27 -18.91
N LEU A 141 6.83 14.67 -17.76
CA LEU A 141 6.18 13.37 -17.64
C LEU A 141 4.67 13.54 -17.40
N PRO A 142 3.83 12.57 -17.81
CA PRO A 142 2.41 12.60 -17.52
C PRO A 142 2.12 12.70 -16.02
N LEU A 143 1.28 13.64 -15.63
CA LEU A 143 0.93 13.87 -14.21
C LEU A 143 0.18 12.71 -13.59
N GLU A 144 -0.39 11.82 -14.37
CA GLU A 144 -1.05 10.59 -13.90
C GLU A 144 -0.08 9.65 -13.19
N LEU A 145 1.22 9.74 -13.47
CA LEU A 145 2.26 8.93 -12.83
C LEU A 145 2.39 9.22 -11.33
N LYS A 146 1.86 10.35 -10.83
CA LYS A 146 1.80 10.67 -9.41
C LYS A 146 1.01 9.63 -8.59
N TYR A 147 0.16 8.83 -9.25
CA TYR A 147 -0.61 7.78 -8.60
C TYR A 147 0.16 6.44 -8.48
N LEU A 148 1.36 6.30 -9.04
CA LEU A 148 2.18 5.10 -8.86
C LEU A 148 2.50 4.82 -7.40
N PRO A 149 2.94 5.79 -6.57
CA PRO A 149 3.18 5.55 -5.15
C PRO A 149 1.94 5.14 -4.35
N VAL A 150 0.73 5.44 -4.85
CA VAL A 150 -0.51 4.93 -4.26
C VAL A 150 -0.61 3.42 -4.42
N ILE A 151 -0.25 2.91 -5.60
CA ILE A 151 -0.30 1.48 -5.92
C ILE A 151 0.89 0.75 -5.28
N GLU A 152 2.08 1.35 -5.31
CA GLU A 152 3.32 0.72 -4.85
C GLU A 152 3.41 0.62 -3.32
N SER A 153 2.98 1.65 -2.61
CA SER A 153 3.23 1.77 -1.17
C SER A 153 2.04 2.30 -0.35
N ALA A 154 0.89 2.54 -0.98
CA ALA A 154 -0.22 3.28 -0.36
C ALA A 154 0.23 4.64 0.22
N LEU A 155 1.20 5.30 -0.41
CA LEU A 155 1.85 6.53 0.05
C LEU A 155 2.59 6.40 1.40
N ASN A 156 3.05 5.19 1.74
CA ASN A 156 3.88 4.96 2.93
C ASN A 156 5.37 5.09 2.57
N PRO A 157 6.08 6.12 3.07
CA PRO A 157 7.49 6.35 2.74
C PRO A 157 8.43 5.29 3.32
N THR A 158 7.99 4.52 4.30
CA THR A 158 8.78 3.47 4.95
C THR A 158 8.34 2.05 4.57
N ALA A 159 7.47 1.93 3.58
CA ALA A 159 7.01 0.61 3.10
C ALA A 159 8.19 -0.24 2.63
N LYS A 160 8.19 -1.51 2.99
CA LYS A 160 9.21 -2.47 2.59
C LYS A 160 8.58 -3.79 2.23
N SER A 161 8.78 -4.22 1.00
CA SER A 161 8.28 -5.49 0.51
C SER A 161 9.11 -6.69 0.99
N ARG A 162 8.57 -7.88 0.83
CA ARG A 162 9.30 -9.13 1.15
C ARG A 162 10.57 -9.32 0.34
N VAL A 163 10.60 -8.78 -0.87
CA VAL A 163 11.76 -8.86 -1.77
C VAL A 163 12.71 -7.68 -1.63
N GLY A 164 12.44 -6.76 -0.69
CA GLY A 164 13.33 -5.65 -0.35
C GLY A 164 13.14 -4.37 -1.15
N ALA A 165 12.05 -4.27 -1.94
CA ALA A 165 11.63 -2.98 -2.48
C ALA A 165 11.24 -2.05 -1.32
N THR A 166 11.60 -0.76 -1.40
CA THR A 166 11.47 0.15 -0.25
C THR A 166 11.04 1.54 -0.69
N GLY A 167 10.26 2.20 0.17
CA GLY A 167 9.86 3.60 0.04
C GLY A 167 8.61 3.83 -0.79
N LEU A 168 8.29 5.10 -1.05
CA LEU A 168 7.10 5.51 -1.81
C LEU A 168 7.03 4.85 -3.20
N TRP A 169 8.17 4.76 -3.88
CA TRP A 169 8.33 4.26 -5.24
C TRP A 169 8.75 2.80 -5.30
N GLN A 170 8.86 2.11 -4.16
CA GLN A 170 9.26 0.71 -4.06
C GLN A 170 10.53 0.37 -4.84
N PHE A 171 11.57 1.19 -4.68
CA PHE A 171 12.85 0.93 -5.35
C PHE A 171 13.56 -0.28 -4.78
N MET A 172 13.97 -1.17 -5.67
CA MET A 172 14.92 -2.23 -5.35
C MET A 172 16.32 -1.64 -5.13
N LEU A 173 17.12 -2.29 -4.28
CA LEU A 173 18.48 -1.81 -3.95
C LEU A 173 19.38 -1.57 -5.19
N PRO A 174 19.39 -2.45 -6.21
CA PRO A 174 20.17 -2.17 -7.43
C PRO A 174 19.68 -0.94 -8.19
N THR A 175 18.37 -0.71 -8.21
CA THR A 175 17.77 0.46 -8.85
C THR A 175 18.13 1.73 -8.09
N ALA A 176 18.00 1.73 -6.76
CA ALA A 176 18.39 2.86 -5.92
C ALA A 176 19.86 3.28 -6.15
N LYS A 177 20.77 2.31 -6.16
CA LYS A 177 22.19 2.57 -6.44
C LYS A 177 22.46 3.11 -7.84
N ARG A 178 21.66 2.73 -8.85
CA ARG A 178 21.79 3.26 -10.22
C ARG A 178 21.42 4.74 -10.31
N TYR A 179 20.54 5.19 -9.43
CA TYR A 179 20.09 6.57 -9.33
C TYR A 179 20.74 7.33 -8.17
N ASP A 180 21.92 6.85 -7.73
CA ASP A 180 22.78 7.48 -6.71
C ASP A 180 22.10 7.71 -5.35
N LEU A 181 21.04 6.94 -5.04
CA LEU A 181 20.44 6.95 -3.71
C LEU A 181 21.35 6.24 -2.71
N GLU A 182 21.64 6.91 -1.60
CA GLU A 182 22.45 6.34 -0.52
C GLU A 182 21.65 5.31 0.27
N VAL A 183 22.15 4.08 0.32
CA VAL A 183 21.59 2.99 1.11
C VAL A 183 22.68 2.28 1.86
N ASN A 184 22.69 2.44 3.18
CA ASN A 184 23.66 1.84 4.09
C ASN A 184 22.95 1.38 5.39
N SER A 185 23.72 1.03 6.43
CA SER A 185 23.15 0.57 7.71
C SER A 185 22.46 1.67 8.53
N LEU A 186 22.68 2.94 8.22
CA LEU A 186 22.16 4.10 8.96
C LEU A 186 21.15 4.89 8.15
N ILE A 187 21.32 4.94 6.83
CA ILE A 187 20.54 5.77 5.91
C ILE A 187 19.98 4.88 4.79
N ASP A 188 18.71 5.11 4.47
CA ASP A 188 18.06 4.54 3.30
C ASP A 188 17.25 5.64 2.61
N GLU A 189 17.86 6.28 1.59
CA GLU A 189 17.25 7.39 0.87
C GLU A 189 16.06 6.99 0.00
N ARG A 190 15.80 5.69 -0.16
CA ARG A 190 14.55 5.20 -0.77
C ARG A 190 13.33 5.59 0.08
N CYS A 191 13.53 5.77 1.39
CA CYS A 191 12.50 6.21 2.34
C CYS A 191 12.35 7.74 2.40
N ASP A 192 13.29 8.49 1.81
CA ASP A 192 13.21 9.95 1.72
C ASP A 192 12.29 10.33 0.54
N PRO A 193 11.17 11.01 0.79
CA PRO A 193 10.21 11.35 -0.27
C PRO A 193 10.82 12.25 -1.34
N TYR A 194 11.67 13.19 -0.96
CA TYR A 194 12.30 14.12 -1.90
C TYR A 194 13.38 13.40 -2.72
N LYS A 195 14.33 12.76 -2.05
CA LYS A 195 15.45 12.07 -2.69
C LYS A 195 14.99 10.98 -3.66
N SER A 196 13.97 10.22 -3.26
CA SER A 196 13.46 9.13 -4.09
C SER A 196 12.56 9.60 -5.25
N THR A 197 12.13 10.86 -5.24
CA THR A 197 11.27 11.42 -6.30
C THR A 197 12.10 12.16 -7.36
N TRP A 198 13.20 12.80 -6.98
CA TRP A 198 14.10 13.56 -7.88
C TRP A 198 15.27 12.73 -8.35
#